data_9646fba2b0955946c7a98da908aa4b6b
#
_entry.id   9646fba2b0955946c7a98da908aa4b6b
#
_cell.length_a   1.000
_cell.length_b   1.000
_cell.length_c   1.000
_cell.angle_alpha   90.00
_cell.angle_beta   90.00
_cell.angle_gamma   90.00
#
_symmetry.space_group_name_H-M   'P 1'
#
loop_
_entity.id
_entity.type
_entity.pdbx_description
1 polymer ?
#
loop_
_entity_poly.entity_id
_entity_poly.type
_entity_poly.pdbx_seq_one_letter_code
_entity_poly.pdbx_strand_id
1 'polypeptide(L)'
;MISKVSEEIDQPEKSQEIVRVESVVFTYDGPPVLDDINLTINRADFLAIIGPNGSGKTTLLKIMVGRLKPRAGQVFLFGQKIDDFRDWFRLGYIQQKATHLESNLPISVEEVITSSLYAGRKIKGRPSGWRKERIEQVLKLVSLPGYQKKLITTLSGGQQQRVLIARALATEPEIMLLDEPTTGVDHQTQENFYDLLGQLNHDYGLTIAVVTHDYGLINKHINQVACLNRRLIYHGQHEEFCQSAAFRDLLSGGDHLVMHQH
;
A
#
# COMPACT_ATOMS: atom_id res chain seq x y z
N MET A 1 -45.88 -27.94 -0.69
CA MET A 1 -45.18 -27.75 0.59
C MET A 1 -44.03 -26.80 0.32
N ILE A 2 -44.21 -25.57 0.68
CA ILE A 2 -43.21 -24.51 0.51
C ILE A 2 -42.49 -24.41 1.85
N SER A 3 -41.23 -24.86 1.89
CA SER A 3 -40.38 -24.71 3.05
C SER A 3 -39.80 -23.28 3.07
N LYS A 4 -40.06 -22.57 4.13
CA LYS A 4 -39.49 -21.25 4.47
C LYS A 4 -37.98 -21.35 4.52
N VAL A 5 -37.28 -20.61 3.64
CA VAL A 5 -35.89 -20.25 3.83
C VAL A 5 -35.90 -19.11 4.86
N SER A 6 -35.39 -19.40 6.04
CA SER A 6 -35.13 -18.40 7.07
C SER A 6 -33.99 -17.51 6.57
N GLU A 7 -34.29 -16.22 6.44
CA GLU A 7 -33.29 -15.16 6.26
C GLU A 7 -32.40 -15.13 7.52
N GLU A 8 -31.19 -15.68 7.41
CA GLU A 8 -30.10 -15.35 8.31
C GLU A 8 -29.73 -13.89 8.03
N ILE A 9 -30.09 -13.02 8.96
CA ILE A 9 -29.65 -11.62 8.98
C ILE A 9 -28.14 -11.65 9.18
N ASP A 10 -27.44 -11.27 8.12
CA ASP A 10 -26.00 -11.13 8.02
C ASP A 10 -25.52 -10.16 9.14
N GLN A 11 -24.87 -10.72 10.17
CA GLN A 11 -24.14 -9.90 11.14
C GLN A 11 -22.94 -9.33 10.39
N PRO A 12 -22.64 -8.01 10.50
CA PRO A 12 -21.48 -7.45 9.84
C PRO A 12 -20.25 -8.25 10.27
N GLU A 13 -19.60 -8.90 9.29
CA GLU A 13 -18.32 -9.60 9.49
C GLU A 13 -17.41 -8.66 10.26
N LYS A 14 -16.99 -9.07 11.47
CA LYS A 14 -15.96 -8.36 12.25
C LYS A 14 -14.80 -8.08 11.31
N SER A 15 -14.48 -6.83 11.08
CA SER A 15 -13.36 -6.39 10.24
C SER A 15 -12.13 -7.20 10.62
N GLN A 16 -11.67 -8.05 9.70
CA GLN A 16 -10.54 -8.94 9.97
C GLN A 16 -9.25 -8.12 9.90
N GLU A 17 -8.55 -7.96 11.00
CA GLU A 17 -7.27 -7.26 11.06
C GLU A 17 -6.23 -7.92 10.16
N ILE A 18 -5.62 -7.14 9.27
CA ILE A 18 -4.50 -7.59 8.44
C ILE A 18 -3.17 -7.18 9.05
N VAL A 19 -3.08 -5.94 9.52
CA VAL A 19 -1.88 -5.42 10.21
C VAL A 19 -2.29 -4.84 11.54
N ARG A 20 -1.57 -5.19 12.60
CA ARG A 20 -1.70 -4.57 13.91
C ARG A 20 -0.33 -4.23 14.47
N VAL A 21 -0.16 -2.95 14.79
CA VAL A 21 1.02 -2.36 15.40
C VAL A 21 0.66 -1.99 16.83
N GLU A 22 1.41 -2.52 17.81
CA GLU A 22 1.15 -2.33 19.24
C GLU A 22 2.34 -1.69 19.94
N SER A 23 2.14 -0.49 20.48
CA SER A 23 3.09 0.28 21.30
C SER A 23 4.51 0.31 20.72
N VAL A 24 4.61 0.45 19.40
CA VAL A 24 5.90 0.40 18.69
C VAL A 24 6.71 1.66 18.96
N VAL A 25 7.93 1.45 19.45
CA VAL A 25 8.97 2.47 19.63
C VAL A 25 10.16 2.12 18.75
N PHE A 26 10.66 3.10 17.99
CA PHE A 26 11.84 2.93 17.15
C PHE A 26 12.76 4.13 17.19
N THR A 27 14.07 3.86 17.25
CA THR A 27 15.13 4.86 17.11
C THR A 27 16.24 4.30 16.23
N TYR A 28 16.88 5.18 15.44
CA TYR A 28 18.17 4.85 14.80
C TYR A 28 19.29 5.07 15.83
N ASP A 29 19.90 6.24 15.83
CA ASP A 29 20.92 6.64 16.80
C ASP A 29 20.52 8.00 17.39
N GLY A 30 19.70 8.01 18.47
CA GLY A 30 19.22 9.27 19.03
C GLY A 30 17.78 9.23 19.54
N PRO A 31 17.05 10.35 19.49
CA PRO A 31 15.67 10.41 19.97
C PRO A 31 14.75 9.48 19.15
N PRO A 32 13.62 9.04 19.73
CA PRO A 32 12.68 8.18 19.02
C PRO A 32 12.17 8.82 17.72
N VAL A 33 12.23 8.05 16.64
CA VAL A 33 11.60 8.37 15.34
C VAL A 33 10.13 7.96 15.37
N LEU A 34 9.82 6.86 16.06
CA LEU A 34 8.47 6.41 16.38
C LEU A 34 8.38 6.21 17.89
N ASP A 35 7.32 6.74 18.50
CA ASP A 35 7.09 6.76 19.94
C ASP A 35 5.66 6.34 20.25
N ASP A 36 5.48 5.13 20.78
CA ASP A 36 4.21 4.50 21.14
C ASP A 36 3.17 4.49 20.01
N ILE A 37 3.53 3.86 18.90
CA ILE A 37 2.63 3.75 17.74
C ILE A 37 1.67 2.58 17.92
N ASN A 38 0.37 2.88 17.85
CA ASN A 38 -0.73 1.91 17.87
C ASN A 38 -1.58 2.11 16.60
N LEU A 39 -1.51 1.17 15.65
CA LEU A 39 -2.18 1.26 14.35
C LEU A 39 -2.78 -0.08 13.95
N THR A 40 -4.00 -0.08 13.46
CA THR A 40 -4.66 -1.26 12.89
C THR A 40 -5.05 -0.99 11.44
N ILE A 41 -4.83 -1.96 10.56
CA ILE A 41 -5.30 -1.95 9.17
C ILE A 41 -6.18 -3.17 8.98
N ASN A 42 -7.42 -2.94 8.60
CA ASN A 42 -8.39 -3.99 8.36
C ASN A 42 -8.44 -4.40 6.88
N ARG A 43 -9.08 -5.54 6.61
CA ARG A 43 -9.31 -5.98 5.23
C ARG A 43 -10.13 -4.94 4.47
N ALA A 44 -9.74 -4.70 3.22
CA ALA A 44 -10.32 -3.72 2.32
C ALA A 44 -10.17 -2.23 2.75
N ASP A 45 -9.39 -1.94 3.80
CA ASP A 45 -9.02 -0.55 4.06
C ASP A 45 -8.18 0.03 2.91
N PHE A 46 -8.45 1.29 2.57
CA PHE A 46 -7.53 2.12 1.81
C PHE A 46 -7.02 3.23 2.74
N LEU A 47 -5.91 2.95 3.42
CA LEU A 47 -5.31 3.81 4.44
C LEU A 47 -4.30 4.77 3.83
N ALA A 48 -4.44 6.08 4.08
CA ALA A 48 -3.39 7.06 3.89
C ALA A 48 -2.59 7.28 5.18
N ILE A 49 -1.29 7.06 5.15
CA ILE A 49 -0.36 7.42 6.23
C ILE A 49 0.27 8.75 5.86
N ILE A 50 -0.10 9.81 6.56
CA ILE A 50 0.28 11.19 6.28
C ILE A 50 1.08 11.80 7.43
N GLY A 51 1.73 12.93 7.17
CA GLY A 51 2.50 13.69 8.15
C GLY A 51 3.70 14.38 7.52
N PRO A 52 4.36 15.31 8.24
CA PRO A 52 5.49 16.07 7.72
C PRO A 52 6.70 15.19 7.36
N ASN A 53 7.65 15.74 6.61
CA ASN A 53 8.89 15.04 6.31
C ASN A 53 9.66 14.75 7.62
N GLY A 54 10.21 13.54 7.73
CA GLY A 54 10.89 13.09 8.96
C GLY A 54 9.96 12.63 10.09
N SER A 55 8.63 12.58 9.89
CA SER A 55 7.67 12.15 10.91
C SER A 55 7.70 10.65 11.23
N GLY A 56 8.42 9.83 10.45
CA GLY A 56 8.56 8.40 10.68
C GLY A 56 7.74 7.50 9.76
N LYS A 57 7.02 8.02 8.76
CA LYS A 57 6.13 7.25 7.85
C LYS A 57 6.84 6.08 7.17
N THR A 58 7.92 6.35 6.45
CA THR A 58 8.77 5.31 5.81
C THR A 58 9.34 4.31 6.82
N THR A 59 9.70 4.79 8.02
CA THR A 59 10.19 3.92 9.10
C THR A 59 9.09 2.97 9.58
N LEU A 60 7.88 3.47 9.77
CA LEU A 60 6.72 2.65 10.13
C LEU A 60 6.44 1.58 9.07
N LEU A 61 6.42 1.95 7.77
CA LEU A 61 6.26 0.97 6.69
C LEU A 61 7.37 -0.10 6.71
N LYS A 62 8.64 0.31 6.90
CA LYS A 62 9.76 -0.64 6.97
C LYS A 62 9.65 -1.61 8.14
N ILE A 63 9.08 -1.17 9.26
CA ILE A 63 8.79 -2.04 10.42
C ILE A 63 7.65 -3.00 10.06
N MET A 64 6.57 -2.52 9.45
CA MET A 64 5.43 -3.34 9.04
C MET A 64 5.78 -4.40 7.98
N VAL A 65 6.85 -4.20 7.21
CA VAL A 65 7.36 -5.21 6.25
C VAL A 65 8.54 -6.01 6.78
N GLY A 66 8.84 -5.93 8.09
CA GLY A 66 9.91 -6.69 8.74
C GLY A 66 11.34 -6.30 8.35
N ARG A 67 11.54 -5.13 7.71
CA ARG A 67 12.87 -4.63 7.33
C ARG A 67 13.60 -3.89 8.45
N LEU A 68 12.84 -3.39 9.42
CA LEU A 68 13.38 -2.78 10.64
C LEU A 68 12.70 -3.45 11.83
N LYS A 69 13.50 -3.71 12.88
CA LYS A 69 13.01 -4.29 14.12
C LYS A 69 12.74 -3.16 15.12
N PRO A 70 11.53 -3.04 15.71
CA PRO A 70 11.26 -2.05 16.73
C PRO A 70 12.08 -2.31 18.00
N ARG A 71 12.39 -1.23 18.73
CA ARG A 71 13.06 -1.32 20.04
C ARG A 71 12.11 -1.84 21.12
N ALA A 72 10.84 -1.46 21.03
CA ALA A 72 9.77 -1.93 21.91
C ALA A 72 8.46 -2.05 21.10
N GLY A 73 7.49 -2.76 21.66
CA GLY A 73 6.22 -3.04 20.98
C GLY A 73 6.31 -4.25 20.05
N GLN A 74 5.22 -4.50 19.33
CA GLN A 74 5.08 -5.66 18.45
C GLN A 74 4.29 -5.30 17.20
N VAL A 75 4.53 -6.06 16.12
CA VAL A 75 3.74 -6.00 14.89
C VAL A 75 3.19 -7.38 14.58
N PHE A 76 1.94 -7.41 14.18
CA PHE A 76 1.26 -8.62 13.76
C PHE A 76 0.81 -8.46 12.31
N LEU A 77 1.03 -9.48 11.50
CA LEU A 77 0.54 -9.61 10.14
C LEU A 77 -0.40 -10.81 10.08
N PHE A 78 -1.65 -10.60 9.69
CA PHE A 78 -2.66 -11.67 9.61
C PHE A 78 -2.76 -12.48 10.93
N GLY A 79 -2.71 -11.79 12.07
CA GLY A 79 -2.76 -12.39 13.40
C GLY A 79 -1.46 -13.05 13.89
N GLN A 80 -0.41 -13.14 13.06
CA GLN A 80 0.89 -13.72 13.42
C GLN A 80 1.89 -12.62 13.77
N LYS A 81 2.74 -12.84 14.78
CA LYS A 81 3.87 -11.94 15.06
C LYS A 81 4.78 -11.85 13.84
N ILE A 82 5.27 -10.65 13.53
CA ILE A 82 6.08 -10.39 12.33
C ILE A 82 7.38 -11.23 12.31
N ASP A 83 7.96 -11.51 13.49
CA ASP A 83 9.17 -12.36 13.62
C ASP A 83 8.90 -13.81 13.17
N ASP A 84 7.67 -14.29 13.29
CA ASP A 84 7.23 -15.65 12.94
C ASP A 84 6.58 -15.72 11.57
N PHE A 85 6.27 -14.58 10.96
CA PHE A 85 5.54 -14.51 9.69
C PHE A 85 6.39 -15.04 8.53
N ARG A 86 5.80 -15.91 7.69
CA ARG A 86 6.49 -16.56 6.56
C ARG A 86 5.79 -16.36 5.22
N ASP A 87 4.54 -15.93 5.23
CA ASP A 87 3.71 -15.82 4.03
C ASP A 87 3.85 -14.44 3.34
N TRP A 88 5.10 -13.99 3.17
CA TRP A 88 5.44 -12.68 2.61
C TRP A 88 4.83 -12.41 1.23
N PHE A 89 4.44 -13.44 0.49
CA PHE A 89 3.74 -13.31 -0.79
C PHE A 89 2.35 -12.66 -0.65
N ARG A 90 1.75 -12.70 0.55
CA ARG A 90 0.47 -12.04 0.87
C ARG A 90 0.60 -10.52 0.98
N LEU A 91 1.83 -10.00 0.99
CA LEU A 91 2.14 -8.59 1.15
C LEU A 91 2.92 -8.07 -0.06
N GLY A 92 2.37 -7.09 -0.78
CA GLY A 92 3.06 -6.31 -1.79
C GLY A 92 3.72 -5.08 -1.16
N TYR A 93 4.98 -4.80 -1.49
CA TYR A 93 5.66 -3.60 -1.01
C TYR A 93 6.34 -2.85 -2.17
N ILE A 94 5.96 -1.59 -2.34
CA ILE A 94 6.55 -0.66 -3.32
C ILE A 94 7.28 0.43 -2.57
N GLN A 95 8.62 0.49 -2.74
CA GLN A 95 9.48 1.48 -2.10
C GLN A 95 9.53 2.76 -2.91
N GLN A 96 9.76 3.90 -2.26
CA GLN A 96 9.94 5.22 -2.87
C GLN A 96 10.97 5.23 -4.03
N LYS A 97 12.13 4.58 -3.87
CA LYS A 97 13.18 4.51 -4.89
C LYS A 97 12.95 3.46 -5.98
N ALA A 98 11.93 2.62 -5.86
CA ALA A 98 11.67 1.60 -6.88
C ALA A 98 11.13 2.20 -8.19
N THR A 99 10.64 3.43 -8.17
CA THR A 99 10.20 4.18 -9.37
C THR A 99 11.36 4.55 -10.30
N HIS A 100 12.60 4.52 -9.79
CA HIS A 100 13.82 4.58 -10.59
C HIS A 100 14.42 3.17 -10.66
N LEU A 101 13.74 2.25 -11.36
CA LEU A 101 14.40 1.02 -11.80
C LEU A 101 15.64 1.48 -12.55
N GLU A 102 16.83 1.19 -11.97
CA GLU A 102 18.13 1.68 -12.46
C GLU A 102 18.17 1.58 -13.98
N SER A 103 18.19 2.73 -14.63
CA SER A 103 17.88 2.94 -16.03
C SER A 103 18.86 2.30 -17.02
N ASN A 104 19.77 1.45 -16.56
CA ASN A 104 20.84 0.89 -17.34
C ASN A 104 20.71 -0.62 -17.65
N LEU A 105 19.72 -1.31 -17.06
CA LEU A 105 19.52 -2.72 -17.33
C LEU A 105 18.45 -2.93 -18.41
N PRO A 106 18.78 -3.58 -19.55
CA PRO A 106 17.82 -3.87 -20.62
C PRO A 106 16.94 -5.06 -20.25
N ILE A 107 16.11 -4.89 -19.19
CA ILE A 107 15.16 -5.90 -18.73
C ILE A 107 13.76 -5.60 -19.26
N SER A 108 13.04 -6.65 -19.65
CA SER A 108 11.67 -6.57 -20.12
C SER A 108 10.67 -6.47 -18.96
N VAL A 109 9.46 -5.97 -19.26
CA VAL A 109 8.37 -5.92 -18.30
C VAL A 109 8.05 -7.31 -17.74
N GLU A 110 8.04 -8.35 -18.57
CA GLU A 110 7.78 -9.71 -18.10
C GLU A 110 8.85 -10.25 -17.15
N GLU A 111 10.13 -9.88 -17.33
CA GLU A 111 11.21 -10.25 -16.42
C GLU A 111 11.05 -9.57 -15.06
N VAL A 112 10.70 -8.26 -15.06
CA VAL A 112 10.41 -7.52 -13.83
C VAL A 112 9.28 -8.17 -13.05
N ILE A 113 8.16 -8.51 -13.70
CA ILE A 113 7.00 -9.15 -13.05
C ILE A 113 7.36 -10.57 -12.58
N THR A 114 8.07 -11.32 -13.41
CA THR A 114 8.48 -12.70 -13.11
C THR A 114 9.36 -12.78 -11.86
N SER A 115 10.18 -11.76 -11.59
CA SER A 115 11.07 -11.74 -10.41
C SER A 115 10.31 -11.90 -9.09
N SER A 116 9.12 -11.33 -8.97
CA SER A 116 8.29 -11.46 -7.76
C SER A 116 7.69 -12.86 -7.59
N LEU A 117 7.35 -13.53 -8.69
CA LEU A 117 6.78 -14.88 -8.67
C LEU A 117 7.78 -15.90 -8.11
N TYR A 118 9.07 -15.76 -8.45
CA TYR A 118 10.14 -16.63 -7.90
C TYR A 118 10.34 -16.40 -6.41
N ALA A 119 10.39 -15.13 -5.98
CA ALA A 119 10.53 -14.78 -4.57
C ALA A 119 9.37 -15.29 -3.72
N GLY A 120 8.14 -15.25 -4.26
CA GLY A 120 6.93 -15.70 -3.58
C GLY A 120 6.71 -17.21 -3.52
N ARG A 121 7.62 -18.05 -4.06
CA ARG A 121 7.46 -19.52 -4.16
C ARG A 121 6.17 -19.97 -4.89
N LYS A 122 5.46 -19.08 -5.56
CA LYS A 122 4.15 -19.38 -6.21
C LYS A 122 4.26 -20.16 -7.52
N ILE A 123 5.47 -20.41 -8.03
CA ILE A 123 5.67 -21.13 -9.31
C ILE A 123 5.65 -22.66 -9.10
N LYS A 124 6.07 -23.15 -7.92
CA LYS A 124 6.14 -24.58 -7.64
C LYS A 124 4.76 -25.24 -7.70
N GLY A 125 4.59 -26.24 -8.55
CA GLY A 125 3.34 -26.99 -8.69
C GLY A 125 2.28 -26.34 -9.58
N ARG A 126 2.58 -25.20 -10.23
CA ARG A 126 1.66 -24.56 -11.18
C ARG A 126 1.74 -25.19 -12.57
N PRO A 127 0.62 -25.22 -13.32
CA PRO A 127 0.61 -25.75 -14.70
C PRO A 127 1.56 -25.00 -15.62
N SER A 128 1.98 -25.69 -16.68
CA SER A 128 2.70 -25.05 -17.80
C SER A 128 1.82 -23.95 -18.40
N GLY A 129 2.41 -22.74 -18.58
CA GLY A 129 1.67 -21.59 -19.11
C GLY A 129 1.11 -20.65 -18.04
N TRP A 130 0.87 -21.09 -16.79
CA TRP A 130 0.31 -20.27 -15.72
C TRP A 130 1.04 -18.91 -15.55
N ARG A 131 2.38 -18.92 -15.61
CA ARG A 131 3.18 -17.69 -15.50
C ARG A 131 2.81 -16.66 -16.57
N LYS A 132 2.68 -17.11 -17.83
CA LYS A 132 2.33 -16.24 -18.96
C LYS A 132 0.93 -15.63 -18.76
N GLU A 133 -0.04 -16.46 -18.41
CA GLU A 133 -1.41 -16.04 -18.14
C GLU A 133 -1.45 -15.02 -16.98
N ARG A 134 -0.69 -15.29 -15.92
CA ARG A 134 -0.63 -14.38 -14.76
C ARG A 134 -0.04 -13.04 -15.11
N ILE A 135 1.04 -12.99 -15.91
CA ILE A 135 1.64 -11.74 -16.41
C ILE A 135 0.64 -10.96 -17.27
N GLU A 136 -0.07 -11.65 -18.17
CA GLU A 136 -1.10 -11.01 -18.99
C GLU A 136 -2.24 -10.43 -18.16
N GLN A 137 -2.70 -11.16 -17.15
CA GLN A 137 -3.75 -10.70 -16.23
C GLN A 137 -3.33 -9.43 -15.48
N VAL A 138 -2.16 -9.43 -14.81
CA VAL A 138 -1.74 -8.25 -14.05
C VAL A 138 -1.44 -7.05 -14.93
N LEU A 139 -0.95 -7.26 -16.15
CA LEU A 139 -0.77 -6.16 -17.11
C LEU A 139 -2.08 -5.56 -17.58
N LYS A 140 -3.13 -6.37 -17.73
CA LYS A 140 -4.49 -5.86 -17.99
C LYS A 140 -5.01 -5.04 -16.83
N LEU A 141 -4.84 -5.51 -15.58
CA LEU A 141 -5.26 -4.78 -14.37
C LEU A 141 -4.64 -3.40 -14.27
N VAL A 142 -3.38 -3.25 -14.67
CA VAL A 142 -2.70 -1.95 -14.64
C VAL A 142 -2.78 -1.16 -15.96
N SER A 143 -3.68 -1.55 -16.87
CA SER A 143 -3.90 -0.89 -18.17
C SER A 143 -2.66 -0.85 -19.09
N LEU A 144 -1.85 -1.92 -19.08
CA LEU A 144 -0.68 -2.11 -19.93
C LEU A 144 -0.74 -3.43 -20.73
N PRO A 145 -1.87 -3.78 -21.40
CA PRO A 145 -1.93 -5.02 -22.17
C PRO A 145 -0.91 -5.01 -23.32
N GLY A 146 -0.25 -6.14 -23.55
CA GLY A 146 0.71 -6.26 -24.66
C GLY A 146 2.13 -5.71 -24.39
N TYR A 147 2.41 -5.25 -23.15
CA TYR A 147 3.71 -4.65 -22.79
C TYR A 147 4.76 -5.68 -22.36
N GLN A 148 4.48 -6.96 -22.35
CA GLN A 148 5.33 -8.02 -21.80
C GLN A 148 6.80 -7.92 -22.25
N LYS A 149 7.00 -7.71 -23.55
CA LYS A 149 8.33 -7.69 -24.20
C LYS A 149 8.99 -6.31 -24.29
N LYS A 150 8.29 -5.26 -23.87
CA LYS A 150 8.87 -3.92 -23.85
C LYS A 150 9.96 -3.83 -22.78
N LEU A 151 11.04 -3.12 -23.09
CA LEU A 151 12.07 -2.82 -22.11
C LEU A 151 11.55 -1.76 -21.13
N ILE A 152 11.86 -1.93 -19.84
CA ILE A 152 11.43 -1.00 -18.80
C ILE A 152 11.96 0.42 -19.04
N THR A 153 13.14 0.53 -19.62
CA THR A 153 13.80 1.80 -19.95
C THR A 153 13.09 2.60 -21.05
N THR A 154 12.22 1.96 -21.84
CA THR A 154 11.46 2.63 -22.92
C THR A 154 10.10 3.14 -22.44
N LEU A 155 9.75 2.92 -21.17
CA LEU A 155 8.48 3.29 -20.59
C LEU A 155 8.54 4.68 -19.94
N SER A 156 7.42 5.42 -20.00
CA SER A 156 7.27 6.65 -19.21
C SER A 156 7.29 6.33 -17.70
N GLY A 157 7.57 7.33 -16.84
CA GLY A 157 7.58 7.16 -15.38
C GLY A 157 6.28 6.56 -14.85
N GLY A 158 5.12 7.04 -15.30
CA GLY A 158 3.82 6.49 -14.92
C GLY A 158 3.61 5.05 -15.40
N GLN A 159 4.11 4.68 -16.59
CA GLN A 159 4.07 3.29 -17.05
C GLN A 159 5.00 2.39 -16.21
N GLN A 160 6.18 2.87 -15.83
CA GLN A 160 7.08 2.14 -14.93
C GLN A 160 6.43 1.91 -13.55
N GLN A 161 5.76 2.91 -13.00
CA GLN A 161 4.98 2.76 -11.75
C GLN A 161 3.90 1.67 -11.87
N ARG A 162 3.14 1.66 -12.98
CA ARG A 162 2.14 0.62 -13.26
C ARG A 162 2.77 -0.77 -13.37
N VAL A 163 3.96 -0.89 -13.94
CA VAL A 163 4.70 -2.17 -13.97
C VAL A 163 5.11 -2.63 -12.57
N LEU A 164 5.49 -1.70 -11.67
CA LEU A 164 5.77 -2.04 -10.27
C LEU A 164 4.53 -2.52 -9.52
N ILE A 165 3.35 -1.92 -9.77
CA ILE A 165 2.08 -2.43 -9.26
C ILE A 165 1.82 -3.83 -9.82
N ALA A 166 1.95 -4.04 -11.15
CA ALA A 166 1.76 -5.35 -11.76
C ALA A 166 2.69 -6.42 -11.16
N ARG A 167 3.95 -6.07 -10.89
CA ARG A 167 4.91 -6.92 -10.20
C ARG A 167 4.44 -7.32 -8.80
N ALA A 168 3.93 -6.35 -8.01
CA ALA A 168 3.41 -6.63 -6.68
C ALA A 168 2.13 -7.48 -6.74
N LEU A 169 1.21 -7.19 -7.66
CA LEU A 169 -0.04 -7.94 -7.86
C LEU A 169 0.18 -9.38 -8.35
N ALA A 170 1.31 -9.67 -8.99
CA ALA A 170 1.58 -10.99 -9.55
C ALA A 170 1.58 -12.11 -8.49
N THR A 171 1.94 -11.80 -7.25
CA THR A 171 1.90 -12.73 -6.12
C THR A 171 0.51 -12.88 -5.48
N GLU A 172 -0.52 -12.16 -5.96
CA GLU A 172 -1.87 -12.12 -5.37
C GLU A 172 -1.84 -11.70 -3.89
N PRO A 173 -1.29 -10.50 -3.60
CA PRO A 173 -1.22 -10.03 -2.23
C PRO A 173 -2.61 -9.70 -1.69
N GLU A 174 -2.78 -9.79 -0.37
CA GLU A 174 -4.00 -9.35 0.33
C GLU A 174 -3.86 -7.91 0.82
N ILE A 175 -2.63 -7.42 0.97
CA ILE A 175 -2.32 -6.03 1.29
C ILE A 175 -1.17 -5.50 0.43
N MET A 176 -1.26 -4.25 0.01
CA MET A 176 -0.20 -3.53 -0.68
C MET A 176 0.21 -2.30 0.13
N LEU A 177 1.49 -2.20 0.46
CA LEU A 177 2.11 -1.07 1.15
C LEU A 177 2.94 -0.27 0.15
N LEU A 178 2.68 1.05 0.06
CA LEU A 178 3.33 1.93 -0.89
C LEU A 178 3.99 3.10 -0.16
N ASP A 179 5.26 3.33 -0.42
CA ASP A 179 6.06 4.39 0.19
C ASP A 179 6.32 5.51 -0.83
N GLU A 180 5.55 6.59 -0.75
CA GLU A 180 5.60 7.75 -1.64
C GLU A 180 5.63 7.37 -3.14
N PRO A 181 4.65 6.60 -3.63
CA PRO A 181 4.75 5.95 -4.94
C PRO A 181 4.70 6.94 -6.12
N THR A 182 4.23 8.18 -5.92
CA THR A 182 4.02 9.17 -6.98
C THR A 182 5.00 10.34 -6.93
N THR A 183 6.09 10.22 -6.16
CA THR A 183 7.11 11.28 -6.10
C THR A 183 7.75 11.52 -7.47
N GLY A 184 7.71 12.78 -7.94
CA GLY A 184 8.37 13.20 -9.19
C GLY A 184 7.56 12.95 -10.46
N VAL A 185 6.26 12.66 -10.38
CA VAL A 185 5.35 12.60 -11.53
C VAL A 185 4.37 13.78 -11.52
N ASP A 186 3.84 14.11 -12.69
CA ASP A 186 2.84 15.18 -12.85
C ASP A 186 1.49 14.82 -12.20
N HIS A 187 0.70 15.85 -11.89
CA HIS A 187 -0.58 15.72 -11.19
C HIS A 187 -1.56 14.76 -11.88
N GLN A 188 -1.71 14.84 -13.21
CA GLN A 188 -2.62 13.97 -13.94
C GLN A 188 -2.20 12.49 -13.85
N THR A 189 -0.90 12.24 -13.91
CA THR A 189 -0.35 10.88 -13.72
C THR A 189 -0.59 10.37 -12.31
N GLN A 190 -0.49 11.26 -11.30
CA GLN A 190 -0.79 10.93 -9.91
C GLN A 190 -2.27 10.58 -9.72
N GLU A 191 -3.20 11.38 -10.23
CA GLU A 191 -4.65 11.09 -10.18
C GLU A 191 -4.96 9.72 -10.79
N ASN A 192 -4.49 9.46 -12.01
CA ASN A 192 -4.65 8.18 -12.70
C ASN A 192 -4.06 6.99 -11.91
N PHE A 193 -3.01 7.23 -11.13
CA PHE A 193 -2.40 6.22 -10.26
C PHE A 193 -3.30 5.90 -9.06
N TYR A 194 -3.83 6.93 -8.39
CA TYR A 194 -4.75 6.73 -7.25
C TYR A 194 -6.09 6.15 -7.70
N ASP A 195 -6.60 6.52 -8.89
CA ASP A 195 -7.79 5.89 -9.46
C ASP A 195 -7.57 4.39 -9.72
N LEU A 196 -6.40 4.00 -10.21
CA LEU A 196 -6.05 2.58 -10.36
C LEU A 196 -6.02 1.88 -8.99
N LEU A 197 -5.40 2.47 -7.96
CA LEU A 197 -5.39 1.90 -6.62
C LEU A 197 -6.80 1.79 -6.04
N GLY A 198 -7.65 2.81 -6.25
CA GLY A 198 -9.05 2.80 -5.84
C GLY A 198 -9.84 1.67 -6.49
N GLN A 199 -9.66 1.44 -7.80
CA GLN A 199 -10.26 0.30 -8.49
C GLN A 199 -9.77 -1.04 -7.91
N LEU A 200 -8.47 -1.19 -7.65
CA LEU A 200 -7.93 -2.41 -7.05
C LEU A 200 -8.48 -2.67 -5.64
N ASN A 201 -8.66 -1.62 -4.85
CA ASN A 201 -9.28 -1.74 -3.53
C ASN A 201 -10.77 -2.11 -3.63
N HIS A 202 -11.56 -1.34 -4.41
CA HIS A 202 -13.00 -1.51 -4.48
C HIS A 202 -13.42 -2.80 -5.20
N ASP A 203 -12.85 -3.06 -6.40
CA ASP A 203 -13.31 -4.16 -7.26
C ASP A 203 -12.70 -5.52 -6.88
N TYR A 204 -11.51 -5.51 -6.28
CA TYR A 204 -10.76 -6.74 -5.94
C TYR A 204 -10.58 -6.93 -4.44
N GLY A 205 -11.08 -6.03 -3.59
CA GLY A 205 -10.96 -6.11 -2.13
C GLY A 205 -9.50 -6.04 -1.63
N LEU A 206 -8.58 -5.48 -2.44
CA LEU A 206 -7.18 -5.34 -2.05
C LEU A 206 -7.05 -4.31 -0.94
N THR A 207 -6.49 -4.68 0.19
CA THR A 207 -6.15 -3.72 1.26
C THR A 207 -4.95 -2.89 0.82
N ILE A 208 -5.02 -1.57 1.01
CA ILE A 208 -3.96 -0.66 0.56
C ILE A 208 -3.57 0.27 1.71
N ALA A 209 -2.26 0.43 1.95
CA ALA A 209 -1.75 1.51 2.79
C ALA A 209 -0.69 2.29 2.00
N VAL A 210 -0.92 3.59 1.84
CA VAL A 210 -0.04 4.49 1.09
C VAL A 210 0.53 5.55 2.01
N VAL A 211 1.85 5.71 1.99
CA VAL A 211 2.52 6.86 2.59
C VAL A 211 2.56 7.98 1.55
N THR A 212 2.08 9.15 1.93
CA THR A 212 2.16 10.36 1.10
C THR A 212 2.38 11.60 1.96
N HIS A 213 3.02 12.60 1.40
CA HIS A 213 3.10 13.96 1.95
C HIS A 213 2.17 14.92 1.19
N ASP A 214 1.51 14.45 0.14
CA ASP A 214 0.58 15.23 -0.65
C ASP A 214 -0.85 15.02 -0.12
N TYR A 215 -1.33 15.99 0.63
CA TYR A 215 -2.67 15.97 1.23
C TYR A 215 -3.78 16.21 0.21
N GLY A 216 -3.47 16.85 -0.91
CA GLY A 216 -4.40 17.06 -2.01
C GLY A 216 -4.79 15.76 -2.74
N LEU A 217 -3.98 14.71 -2.58
CA LEU A 217 -4.24 13.38 -3.12
C LEU A 217 -5.04 12.48 -2.18
N ILE A 218 -5.40 12.93 -0.97
CA ILE A 218 -6.36 12.27 -0.11
C ILE A 218 -7.73 12.42 -0.77
N ASN A 219 -8.03 11.49 -1.65
CA ASN A 219 -9.14 11.59 -2.58
C ASN A 219 -10.31 10.66 -2.18
N LYS A 220 -11.34 10.64 -3.04
CA LYS A 220 -12.57 9.85 -2.91
C LYS A 220 -12.38 8.35 -2.63
N HIS A 221 -11.17 7.80 -2.80
CA HIS A 221 -10.91 6.36 -2.62
C HIS A 221 -10.39 6.00 -1.24
N ILE A 222 -9.77 6.96 -0.53
CA ILE A 222 -9.20 6.74 0.80
C ILE A 222 -10.33 6.76 1.84
N ASN A 223 -10.46 5.64 2.58
CA ASN A 223 -11.47 5.53 3.64
C ASN A 223 -10.89 5.67 5.05
N GLN A 224 -9.58 5.46 5.21
CA GLN A 224 -8.88 5.57 6.50
C GLN A 224 -7.68 6.51 6.40
N VAL A 225 -7.43 7.26 7.47
CA VAL A 225 -6.28 8.17 7.60
C VAL A 225 -5.53 7.89 8.89
N ALA A 226 -4.20 7.82 8.80
CA ALA A 226 -3.28 7.82 9.95
C ALA A 226 -2.36 9.03 9.85
N CYS A 227 -2.52 10.01 10.74
CA CYS A 227 -1.65 11.19 10.80
C CYS A 227 -0.51 10.94 11.78
N LEU A 228 0.73 10.97 11.29
CA LEU A 228 1.93 10.61 12.02
C LEU A 228 2.87 11.82 12.18
N ASN A 229 3.27 12.09 13.43
CA ASN A 229 4.38 12.98 13.75
C ASN A 229 5.13 12.44 14.98
N ARG A 230 6.01 11.47 14.77
CA ARG A 230 6.65 10.61 15.77
C ARG A 230 5.67 9.78 16.58
N ARG A 231 4.50 10.31 16.91
CA ARG A 231 3.34 9.64 17.50
C ARG A 231 2.20 9.64 16.49
N LEU A 232 1.26 8.75 16.70
CA LEU A 232 0.03 8.76 15.94
C LEU A 232 -0.88 9.84 16.52
N ILE A 233 -1.08 10.93 15.75
CA ILE A 233 -1.91 12.08 16.15
C ILE A 233 -3.39 11.79 15.88
N TYR A 234 -3.66 11.06 14.79
CA TYR A 234 -5.00 10.65 14.38
C TYR A 234 -4.95 9.28 13.70
N HIS A 235 -5.96 8.48 13.92
CA HIS A 235 -6.24 7.26 13.18
C HIS A 235 -7.74 7.01 13.16
N GLY A 236 -8.33 6.97 11.97
CA GLY A 236 -9.78 6.79 11.81
C GLY A 236 -10.26 7.11 10.40
N GLN A 237 -11.57 7.28 10.26
CA GLN A 237 -12.20 7.52 8.97
C GLN A 237 -11.78 8.87 8.36
N HIS A 238 -11.64 8.90 7.03
CA HIS A 238 -11.24 10.08 6.28
C HIS A 238 -12.18 11.28 6.51
N GLU A 239 -13.49 11.04 6.51
CA GLU A 239 -14.50 12.10 6.71
C GLU A 239 -14.37 12.78 8.09
N GLU A 240 -14.12 11.99 9.14
CA GLU A 240 -13.87 12.50 10.50
C GLU A 240 -12.54 13.25 10.60
N PHE A 241 -11.51 12.75 9.89
CA PHE A 241 -10.21 13.41 9.83
C PHE A 241 -10.32 14.83 9.30
N CYS A 242 -11.06 15.07 8.22
CA CYS A 242 -11.26 16.40 7.63
C CYS A 242 -11.88 17.42 8.60
N GLN A 243 -12.61 16.95 9.60
CA GLN A 243 -13.23 17.80 10.63
C GLN A 243 -12.36 17.92 11.90
N SER A 244 -11.29 17.18 12.02
CA SER A 244 -10.47 17.06 13.22
C SER A 244 -9.53 18.26 13.46
N ALA A 245 -9.07 18.41 14.71
CA ALA A 245 -8.01 19.36 15.05
C ALA A 245 -6.68 18.97 14.35
N ALA A 246 -6.40 17.67 14.21
CA ALA A 246 -5.20 17.15 13.55
C ALA A 246 -5.09 17.64 12.09
N PHE A 247 -6.21 17.71 11.37
CA PHE A 247 -6.22 18.25 10.01
C PHE A 247 -5.93 19.74 9.99
N ARG A 248 -6.52 20.53 10.91
CA ARG A 248 -6.28 21.98 11.01
C ARG A 248 -4.83 22.30 11.38
N ASP A 249 -4.24 21.55 12.29
CA ASP A 249 -2.85 21.72 12.70
C ASP A 249 -1.89 21.41 11.55
N LEU A 250 -2.22 20.40 10.76
CA LEU A 250 -1.47 20.00 9.58
C LEU A 250 -1.50 21.12 8.50
N LEU A 251 -2.66 21.76 8.30
CA LEU A 251 -2.84 22.89 7.39
C LEU A 251 -2.08 24.14 7.84
N SER A 252 -2.03 24.42 9.14
CA SER A 252 -1.36 25.61 9.69
C SER A 252 0.16 25.51 9.71
N GLY A 253 0.73 24.32 9.55
CA GLY A 253 2.16 24.03 9.57
C GLY A 253 2.96 24.44 8.32
N GLY A 254 2.35 25.14 7.34
CA GLY A 254 3.07 25.88 6.28
C GLY A 254 3.33 25.16 4.96
N ASP A 255 2.82 23.96 4.76
CA ASP A 255 2.85 23.33 3.44
C ASP A 255 1.61 23.77 2.64
N HIS A 256 1.81 24.35 1.45
CA HIS A 256 0.77 24.89 0.58
C HIS A 256 -0.27 23.84 0.23
N LEU A 257 -1.49 24.01 0.76
CA LEU A 257 -2.64 23.16 0.47
C LEU A 257 -3.54 23.84 -0.56
N VAL A 258 -3.72 23.15 -1.67
CA VAL A 258 -4.81 23.43 -2.61
C VAL A 258 -6.08 22.85 -2.00
N MET A 259 -6.96 23.70 -1.48
CA MET A 259 -8.28 23.26 -0.98
C MET A 259 -9.14 22.82 -2.15
N HIS A 260 -9.53 21.55 -2.19
CA HIS A 260 -10.64 21.10 -3.03
C HIS A 260 -11.95 21.40 -2.30
N GLN A 261 -12.78 22.24 -2.94
CA GLN A 261 -14.19 22.41 -2.55
C GLN A 261 -14.95 21.15 -2.94
N HIS A 262 -15.67 20.56 -1.98
CA HIS A 262 -16.66 19.50 -2.18
C HIS A 262 -17.94 20.03 -2.81
#